data_9905089d9c416a2e11e0460d648afb3a
#
_entry.id   9905089d9c416a2e11e0460d648afb3a
#
_cell.length_a   1.000
_cell.length_b   1.000
_cell.length_c   1.000
_cell.angle_alpha   90.00
_cell.angle_beta   90.00
_cell.angle_gamma   90.00
#
_symmetry.space_group_name_H-M   'P 1'
#
loop_
_entity.id
_entity.type
_entity.pdbx_description
1 polymer ?
#
loop_
_entity_poly.entity_id
_entity_poly.type
_entity_poly.pdbx_seq_one_letter_code
_entity_poly.pdbx_strand_id
1 'polypeptide(L)'
;DVLASFQLHPQDIGPNSVTNICHFQVFCEAYLQEEPTVELFRDFFHLNRRTEFTDGPNTELGRMAVQKRKEVTFPHPKLHSHPKEWNQTWFYCKDTSPTDENPMPGYHPKRLRNTHPFPQRLTAKERASYAPQLSKLRAFMANDLTGVDFARCWIGRSILPLSRRPDLMS
;
A
#
# COMPACT_ATOMS: atom_id res chain seq x y z
N ASP A 1 -3.60 5.18 9.56
CA ASP A 1 -3.96 4.46 8.34
C ASP A 1 -3.62 5.30 7.10
N VAL A 2 -2.72 4.76 6.25
CA VAL A 2 -2.24 5.45 5.04
C VAL A 2 -3.40 5.79 4.10
N LEU A 3 -4.31 4.86 3.85
CA LEU A 3 -5.43 5.09 2.93
C LEU A 3 -6.37 6.18 3.46
N ALA A 4 -6.71 6.14 4.74
CA ALA A 4 -7.58 7.16 5.34
C ALA A 4 -6.98 8.55 5.25
N SER A 5 -5.65 8.70 5.47
CA SER A 5 -4.97 10.00 5.34
C SER A 5 -4.98 10.57 3.93
N PHE A 6 -5.12 9.70 2.93
CA PHE A 6 -5.27 10.08 1.52
C PHE A 6 -6.73 10.12 1.06
N GLN A 7 -7.68 9.91 1.97
CA GLN A 7 -9.11 9.82 1.67
C GLN A 7 -9.42 8.77 0.58
N LEU A 8 -8.69 7.67 0.60
CA LEU A 8 -8.85 6.54 -0.32
C LEU A 8 -9.49 5.35 0.38
N HIS A 9 -10.23 4.60 -0.38
CA HIS A 9 -10.71 3.27 -0.01
C HIS A 9 -9.83 2.18 -0.64
N PRO A 10 -9.80 0.96 -0.11
CA PRO A 10 -9.03 -0.14 -0.70
C PRO A 10 -9.34 -0.39 -2.18
N GLN A 11 -10.58 -0.19 -2.60
CA GLN A 11 -11.02 -0.33 -3.99
C GLN A 11 -10.44 0.70 -4.96
N ASP A 12 -9.98 1.85 -4.44
CA ASP A 12 -9.44 2.93 -5.27
C ASP A 12 -8.01 2.63 -5.74
N ILE A 13 -7.34 1.66 -5.12
CA ILE A 13 -5.94 1.33 -5.40
C ILE A 13 -5.80 -0.02 -6.11
N GLY A 14 -4.80 -0.10 -6.99
CA GLY A 14 -4.49 -1.35 -7.70
C GLY A 14 -3.63 -2.31 -6.87
N PRO A 15 -3.54 -3.59 -7.26
CA PRO A 15 -2.81 -4.63 -6.51
C PRO A 15 -1.36 -4.27 -6.19
N ASN A 16 -0.64 -3.66 -7.15
CA ASN A 16 0.75 -3.23 -6.92
C ASN A 16 0.85 -2.14 -5.86
N SER A 17 -0.20 -1.33 -5.69
CA SER A 17 -0.27 -0.31 -4.63
C SER A 17 -0.42 -0.95 -3.26
N VAL A 18 -1.24 -1.99 -3.15
CA VAL A 18 -1.37 -2.80 -1.93
C VAL A 18 -0.01 -3.39 -1.55
N THR A 19 0.69 -3.98 -2.53
CA THR A 19 2.04 -4.52 -2.30
C THR A 19 3.01 -3.47 -1.75
N ASN A 20 2.99 -2.26 -2.30
CA ASN A 20 3.86 -1.17 -1.82
C ASN A 20 3.54 -0.76 -0.37
N ILE A 21 2.26 -0.71 -0.01
CA ILE A 21 1.83 -0.40 1.36
C ILE A 21 2.28 -1.52 2.32
N CYS A 22 2.06 -2.79 1.94
CA CYS A 22 2.48 -3.94 2.75
C CYS A 22 4.00 -3.98 2.94
N HIS A 23 4.79 -3.68 1.92
CA HIS A 23 6.25 -3.62 2.03
C HIS A 23 6.70 -2.51 2.97
N PHE A 24 6.05 -1.37 2.92
CA PHE A 24 6.34 -0.29 3.86
C PHE A 24 5.99 -0.68 5.30
N GLN A 25 4.85 -1.34 5.50
CA GLN A 25 4.46 -1.86 6.81
C GLN A 25 5.51 -2.84 7.34
N VAL A 26 5.93 -3.83 6.52
CA VAL A 26 6.98 -4.78 6.89
C VAL A 26 8.29 -4.08 7.24
N PHE A 27 8.67 -3.06 6.47
CA PHE A 27 9.85 -2.28 6.76
C PHE A 27 9.77 -1.65 8.15
N CYS A 28 8.66 -1.00 8.47
CA CYS A 28 8.50 -0.37 9.78
C CYS A 28 8.45 -1.40 10.91
N GLU A 29 7.56 -2.39 10.83
CA GLU A 29 7.30 -3.31 11.93
C GLU A 29 8.42 -4.35 12.12
N ALA A 30 8.95 -4.93 11.03
CA ALA A 30 9.91 -6.02 11.13
C ALA A 30 11.37 -5.56 11.21
N TYR A 31 11.71 -4.48 10.51
CA TYR A 31 13.10 -4.01 10.41
C TYR A 31 13.38 -2.80 11.29
N LEU A 32 12.49 -1.83 11.36
CA LEU A 32 12.66 -0.69 12.26
C LEU A 32 12.20 -1.00 13.70
N GLN A 33 11.25 -1.92 13.84
CA GLN A 33 10.54 -2.20 15.10
C GLN A 33 9.77 -0.96 15.61
N GLU A 34 9.18 -0.24 14.66
CA GLU A 34 8.43 1.00 14.89
C GLU A 34 7.08 0.93 14.16
N GLU A 35 6.12 1.72 14.61
CA GLU A 35 4.83 1.85 13.94
C GLU A 35 4.98 2.57 12.59
N PRO A 36 4.29 2.12 11.53
CA PRO A 36 4.29 2.81 10.25
C PRO A 36 3.57 4.16 10.36
N THR A 37 4.26 5.23 10.02
CA THR A 37 3.72 6.58 9.98
C THR A 37 3.43 7.04 8.55
N VAL A 38 2.38 7.84 8.38
CA VAL A 38 2.01 8.41 7.08
C VAL A 38 3.10 9.35 6.55
N GLU A 39 3.72 10.09 7.45
CA GLU A 39 4.80 11.01 7.16
C GLU A 39 5.98 10.27 6.53
N LEU A 40 6.47 9.23 7.19
CA LEU A 40 7.57 8.42 6.65
C LEU A 40 7.18 7.74 5.33
N PHE A 41 5.94 7.25 5.21
CA PHE A 41 5.42 6.70 3.95
C PHE A 41 5.52 7.71 2.80
N ARG A 42 5.15 8.96 3.03
CA ARG A 42 5.20 10.05 2.04
C ARG A 42 6.60 10.36 1.55
N ASP A 43 7.65 10.05 2.32
CA ASP A 43 9.03 10.23 1.86
C ASP A 43 9.40 9.21 0.78
N PHE A 44 8.89 8.00 0.87
CA PHE A 44 9.19 6.92 -0.08
C PHE A 44 8.23 6.83 -1.26
N PHE A 45 6.95 7.12 -1.02
CA PHE A 45 5.88 6.89 -1.98
C PHE A 45 5.09 8.14 -2.30
N HIS A 46 4.47 8.14 -3.45
CA HIS A 46 3.49 9.13 -3.86
C HIS A 46 2.28 8.45 -4.50
N LEU A 47 1.18 9.16 -4.50
CA LEU A 47 0.00 8.76 -5.25
C LEU A 47 0.07 9.31 -6.66
N ASN A 48 -0.35 8.50 -7.60
CA ASN A 48 -0.51 8.89 -8.99
C ASN A 48 -1.87 8.42 -9.50
N ARG A 49 -2.58 9.28 -10.20
CA ARG A 49 -3.82 8.89 -10.86
C ARG A 49 -3.49 8.20 -12.18
N ARG A 50 -4.07 7.04 -12.39
CA ARG A 50 -3.96 6.33 -13.65
C ARG A 50 -4.95 6.93 -14.65
N THR A 51 -4.45 7.37 -15.78
CA THR A 51 -5.24 7.93 -16.88
C THR A 51 -5.59 6.90 -17.95
N GLU A 52 -5.05 5.68 -17.82
CA GLU A 52 -5.11 4.63 -18.82
C GLU A 52 -6.45 3.87 -18.86
N PHE A 53 -7.35 4.17 -17.93
CA PHE A 53 -8.65 3.52 -17.89
C PHE A 53 -9.66 4.30 -18.77
N THR A 54 -10.10 3.64 -19.83
CA THR A 54 -11.18 4.10 -20.69
C THR A 54 -12.52 4.09 -19.94
N ASP A 55 -13.42 4.96 -20.32
CA ASP A 55 -14.73 5.09 -19.69
C ASP A 55 -15.57 3.81 -19.83
N GLY A 56 -15.91 3.18 -18.70
CA GLY A 56 -16.74 1.98 -18.58
C GLY A 56 -17.34 1.89 -17.17
N PRO A 57 -18.28 0.99 -16.91
CA PRO A 57 -19.00 0.93 -15.64
C PRO A 57 -18.10 0.67 -14.40
N ASN A 58 -16.90 0.12 -14.60
CA ASN A 58 -15.94 -0.19 -13.52
C ASN A 58 -14.70 0.72 -13.56
N THR A 59 -14.79 1.88 -14.18
CA THR A 59 -13.66 2.76 -14.45
C THR A 59 -13.04 3.42 -13.21
N GLU A 60 -13.72 3.37 -12.09
CA GLU A 60 -13.27 4.00 -10.85
C GLU A 60 -12.39 3.09 -9.98
N LEU A 61 -12.45 1.77 -10.19
CA LEU A 61 -11.67 0.81 -9.40
C LEU A 61 -10.18 0.86 -9.76
N GLY A 62 -9.32 0.96 -8.73
CA GLY A 62 -7.88 0.92 -8.90
C GLY A 62 -7.27 2.10 -9.66
N ARG A 63 -7.97 3.21 -9.77
CA ARG A 63 -7.50 4.42 -10.47
C ARG A 63 -6.30 5.09 -9.81
N MET A 64 -6.10 4.84 -8.53
CA MET A 64 -4.96 5.41 -7.81
C MET A 64 -3.84 4.40 -7.71
N ALA A 65 -2.64 4.85 -8.03
CA ALA A 65 -1.43 4.06 -7.90
C ALA A 65 -0.54 4.66 -6.83
N VAL A 66 -0.17 3.83 -5.86
CA VAL A 66 0.94 4.12 -4.95
C VAL A 66 2.22 3.73 -5.66
N GLN A 67 3.09 4.67 -5.91
CA GLN A 67 4.35 4.46 -6.62
C GLN A 67 5.53 4.94 -5.78
N LYS A 68 6.63 4.17 -5.84
CA LYS A 68 7.90 4.60 -5.25
C LYS A 68 8.40 5.86 -5.97
N ARG A 69 8.86 6.83 -5.22
CA ARG A 69 9.50 8.04 -5.79
C ARG A 69 10.80 7.65 -6.50
N LYS A 70 11.06 8.28 -7.63
CA LYS A 70 12.23 7.96 -8.48
C LYS A 70 13.56 8.20 -7.76
N GLU A 71 13.61 9.29 -7.01
CA GLU A 71 14.81 9.78 -6.34
C GLU A 71 15.06 9.15 -4.96
N VAL A 72 14.23 8.18 -4.57
CA VAL A 72 14.32 7.54 -3.26
C VAL A 72 14.77 6.11 -3.40
N THR A 73 15.74 5.74 -2.58
CA THR A 73 16.17 4.35 -2.45
C THR A 73 15.28 3.66 -1.42
N PHE A 74 14.48 2.69 -1.89
CA PHE A 74 13.66 1.82 -1.06
C PHE A 74 13.66 0.44 -1.71
N PRO A 75 13.86 -0.65 -0.96
CA PRO A 75 13.83 -2.00 -1.48
C PRO A 75 12.46 -2.26 -2.11
N HIS A 76 12.46 -2.43 -3.40
CA HIS A 76 11.23 -2.58 -4.16
C HIS A 76 11.31 -3.84 -5.01
N PRO A 77 10.37 -4.79 -4.89
CA PRO A 77 10.35 -5.93 -5.78
C PRO A 77 10.12 -5.43 -7.21
N LYS A 78 10.70 -6.12 -8.16
CA LYS A 78 10.39 -5.89 -9.57
C LYS A 78 8.97 -6.40 -9.83
N LEU A 79 7.99 -5.53 -9.59
CA LEU A 79 6.60 -5.86 -9.86
C LEU A 79 6.39 -5.93 -11.36
N HIS A 80 5.73 -6.98 -11.80
CA HIS A 80 5.24 -7.05 -13.18
C HIS A 80 4.20 -5.96 -13.43
N SER A 81 4.01 -5.60 -14.69
CA SER A 81 2.83 -4.80 -15.08
C SER A 81 1.57 -5.42 -14.47
N HIS A 82 0.61 -4.60 -14.10
CA HIS A 82 -0.64 -5.11 -13.53
C HIS A 82 -1.18 -6.28 -14.37
N PRO A 83 -1.70 -7.34 -13.71
CA PRO A 83 -2.44 -8.35 -14.43
C PRO A 83 -3.47 -7.64 -15.30
N LYS A 84 -3.45 -7.90 -16.60
CA LYS A 84 -4.46 -7.35 -17.51
C LYS A 84 -5.83 -7.76 -16.97
N GLU A 85 -6.76 -6.83 -16.96
CA GLU A 85 -8.16 -7.11 -16.62
C GLU A 85 -8.45 -7.48 -15.15
N TRP A 86 -7.49 -7.30 -14.19
CA TRP A 86 -7.76 -7.57 -12.78
C TRP A 86 -9.01 -6.84 -12.24
N ASN A 87 -9.30 -5.65 -12.80
CA ASN A 87 -10.46 -4.83 -12.44
C ASN A 87 -11.76 -5.30 -13.11
N GLN A 88 -11.71 -6.29 -13.99
CA GLN A 88 -12.89 -6.88 -14.62
C GLN A 88 -13.40 -8.08 -13.83
N THR A 89 -12.53 -8.70 -13.03
CA THR A 89 -12.87 -9.85 -12.19
C THR A 89 -13.00 -9.39 -10.74
N TRP A 90 -14.21 -9.05 -10.34
CA TRP A 90 -14.52 -8.62 -8.98
C TRP A 90 -15.79 -9.27 -8.49
N PHE A 91 -15.94 -9.39 -7.19
CA PHE A 91 -17.10 -9.97 -6.53
C PHE A 91 -17.47 -9.15 -5.30
N TYR A 92 -18.73 -9.19 -4.95
CA TYR A 92 -19.21 -8.61 -3.71
C TYR A 92 -19.00 -9.60 -2.56
N CYS A 93 -18.36 -9.16 -1.49
CA CYS A 93 -18.34 -9.87 -0.24
C CYS A 93 -19.42 -9.28 0.68
N LYS A 94 -20.23 -10.16 1.27
CA LYS A 94 -21.09 -9.78 2.37
C LYS A 94 -20.26 -9.83 3.65
N ASP A 95 -20.19 -8.73 4.36
CA ASP A 95 -19.64 -8.73 5.71
C ASP A 95 -20.62 -9.45 6.64
N THR A 96 -20.21 -10.59 7.18
CA THR A 96 -20.96 -11.38 8.16
C THR A 96 -20.41 -11.23 9.56
N SER A 97 -19.38 -10.38 9.76
CA SER A 97 -18.85 -10.11 11.11
C SER A 97 -19.90 -9.45 11.99
N PRO A 98 -19.86 -9.69 13.32
CA PRO A 98 -20.68 -8.94 14.26
C PRO A 98 -20.39 -7.45 14.16
N THR A 99 -21.43 -6.68 14.10
CA THR A 99 -21.57 -5.39 13.44
C THR A 99 -20.73 -4.23 13.94
N ASP A 100 -19.94 -4.30 15.01
CA ASP A 100 -19.51 -3.06 15.66
C ASP A 100 -18.02 -2.90 15.92
N GLU A 101 -17.19 -3.93 15.81
CA GLU A 101 -15.78 -3.78 16.20
C GLU A 101 -14.79 -3.52 15.05
N ASN A 102 -15.05 -4.02 13.84
CA ASN A 102 -14.24 -3.73 12.65
C ASN A 102 -15.06 -3.98 11.37
N PRO A 103 -15.95 -3.08 10.98
CA PRO A 103 -16.70 -3.24 9.76
C PRO A 103 -15.74 -3.23 8.56
N MET A 104 -15.94 -4.17 7.64
CA MET A 104 -15.25 -4.09 6.35
C MET A 104 -15.55 -2.76 5.68
N PRO A 105 -14.56 -2.09 5.08
CA PRO A 105 -14.78 -0.82 4.41
C PRO A 105 -15.82 -1.02 3.30
N GLY A 106 -16.96 -0.36 3.47
CA GLY A 106 -18.07 -0.44 2.50
C GLY A 106 -17.65 0.06 1.12
N TYR A 107 -18.26 -0.49 0.09
CA TYR A 107 -18.14 0.05 -1.26
C TYR A 107 -18.86 1.40 -1.33
N HIS A 108 -18.11 2.44 -1.63
CA HIS A 108 -18.66 3.75 -1.92
C HIS A 108 -18.50 4.07 -3.42
N PRO A 109 -19.59 4.15 -4.18
CA PRO A 109 -19.55 4.52 -5.59
C PRO A 109 -19.27 6.03 -5.76
N LYS A 110 -18.20 6.51 -5.16
CA LYS A 110 -17.82 7.91 -5.18
C LYS A 110 -16.81 8.14 -6.28
N ARG A 111 -17.15 8.98 -7.24
CA ARG A 111 -16.17 9.46 -8.22
C ARG A 111 -15.02 10.15 -7.49
N LEU A 112 -13.82 9.64 -7.65
CA LEU A 112 -12.61 10.32 -7.21
C LEU A 112 -12.55 11.67 -7.89
N ARG A 113 -12.71 12.75 -7.15
CA ARG A 113 -12.57 14.11 -7.69
C ARG A 113 -11.12 14.30 -8.14
N ASN A 114 -10.94 15.02 -9.25
CA ASN A 114 -9.62 15.37 -9.80
C ASN A 114 -8.74 16.21 -8.86
N THR A 115 -9.29 16.62 -7.74
CA THR A 115 -8.74 17.62 -6.81
C THR A 115 -8.24 17.04 -5.50
N HIS A 116 -7.99 15.72 -5.41
CA HIS A 116 -7.34 15.19 -4.22
C HIS A 116 -5.94 15.82 -4.10
N PRO A 117 -5.66 16.55 -3.03
CA PRO A 117 -4.32 17.05 -2.79
C PRO A 117 -3.41 15.83 -2.60
N PHE A 118 -2.54 15.58 -3.58
CA PHE A 118 -1.51 14.57 -3.41
C PHE A 118 -0.62 15.02 -2.26
N PRO A 119 -0.41 14.19 -1.23
CA PRO A 119 0.44 14.56 -0.12
C PRO A 119 1.83 14.90 -0.64
N GLN A 120 2.28 16.07 -0.28
CA GLN A 120 3.62 16.52 -0.64
C GLN A 120 4.67 15.66 0.06
N ARG A 121 5.84 15.57 -0.52
CA ARG A 121 7.01 14.99 0.11
C ARG A 121 7.31 15.71 1.41
N LEU A 122 7.97 15.04 2.34
CA LEU A 122 8.47 15.66 3.56
C LEU A 122 9.38 16.85 3.22
N THR A 123 9.22 17.92 3.98
CA THR A 123 10.17 19.02 3.99
C THR A 123 11.54 18.54 4.50
N ALA A 124 12.59 19.30 4.22
CA ALA A 124 13.93 18.98 4.74
C ALA A 124 13.95 18.86 6.28
N LYS A 125 13.19 19.71 6.97
CA LYS A 125 13.08 19.70 8.44
C LYS A 125 12.37 18.43 8.95
N GLU A 126 11.23 18.08 8.36
CA GLU A 126 10.52 16.85 8.71
C GLU A 126 11.35 15.61 8.39
N ARG A 127 12.04 15.60 7.25
CA ARG A 127 12.91 14.49 6.87
C ARG A 127 14.09 14.31 7.82
N ALA A 128 14.60 15.39 8.41
CA ALA A 128 15.67 15.32 9.41
C ALA A 128 15.23 14.55 10.66
N SER A 129 13.96 14.63 11.06
CA SER A 129 13.44 13.85 12.20
C SER A 129 13.42 12.34 11.95
N TYR A 130 13.36 11.91 10.67
CA TYR A 130 13.43 10.51 10.27
C TYR A 130 14.85 10.04 9.86
N ALA A 131 15.89 10.86 10.12
CA ALA A 131 17.26 10.51 9.77
C ALA A 131 17.73 9.16 10.35
N PRO A 132 17.38 8.77 11.59
CA PRO A 132 17.74 7.46 12.13
C PRO A 132 17.15 6.31 11.32
N GLN A 133 15.85 6.37 10.98
CA GLN A 133 15.13 5.35 10.20
C GLN A 133 15.71 5.23 8.79
N LEU A 134 15.99 6.35 8.15
CA LEU A 134 16.60 6.39 6.82
C LEU A 134 18.04 5.86 6.83
N SER A 135 18.78 6.08 7.93
CA SER A 135 20.13 5.51 8.11
C SER A 135 20.07 3.99 8.28
N LYS A 136 19.16 3.48 9.12
CA LYS A 136 18.92 2.03 9.28
C LYS A 136 18.57 1.38 7.94
N LEU A 137 17.67 1.99 7.15
CA LEU A 137 17.33 1.48 5.82
C LEU A 137 18.55 1.35 4.92
N ARG A 138 19.39 2.38 4.86
CA ARG A 138 20.63 2.33 4.05
C ARG A 138 21.57 1.22 4.52
N ALA A 139 21.70 1.03 5.83
CA ALA A 139 22.51 -0.05 6.38
C ALA A 139 21.98 -1.43 6.01
N PHE A 140 20.65 -1.64 6.07
CA PHE A 140 20.04 -2.89 5.63
C PHE A 140 20.26 -3.13 4.14
N MET A 141 20.11 -2.10 3.30
CA MET A 141 20.33 -2.22 1.87
C MET A 141 21.81 -2.49 1.51
N ALA A 142 22.73 -1.95 2.28
CA ALA A 142 24.15 -2.26 2.14
C ALA A 142 24.48 -3.72 2.50
N ASN A 143 23.58 -4.40 3.24
CA ASN A 143 23.62 -5.82 3.55
C ASN A 143 22.61 -6.63 2.70
N ASP A 144 22.43 -6.23 1.46
CA ASP A 144 21.66 -6.96 0.43
C ASP A 144 20.17 -7.10 0.71
N LEU A 145 19.57 -6.26 1.56
CA LEU A 145 18.11 -6.24 1.75
C LEU A 145 17.40 -5.87 0.46
N THR A 146 16.52 -6.75 0.00
CA THR A 146 15.79 -6.62 -1.25
C THR A 146 14.27 -6.53 -1.02
N GLY A 147 13.53 -6.14 -2.06
CA GLY A 147 12.07 -6.20 -2.02
C GLY A 147 11.51 -7.62 -1.94
N VAL A 148 12.29 -8.63 -2.35
CA VAL A 148 11.93 -10.05 -2.19
C VAL A 148 11.91 -10.45 -0.71
N ASP A 149 12.81 -9.93 0.08
CA ASP A 149 12.85 -10.21 1.52
C ASP A 149 11.65 -9.60 2.24
N PHE A 150 11.21 -8.42 1.81
CA PHE A 150 9.95 -7.85 2.30
C PHE A 150 8.74 -8.72 1.94
N ALA A 151 8.66 -9.19 0.70
CA ALA A 151 7.59 -10.07 0.27
C ALA A 151 7.57 -11.38 1.07
N ARG A 152 8.73 -12.01 1.28
CA ARG A 152 8.86 -13.23 2.10
C ARG A 152 8.44 -12.97 3.55
N CYS A 153 8.89 -11.87 4.13
CA CYS A 153 8.52 -11.50 5.48
C CYS A 153 7.01 -11.27 5.61
N TRP A 154 6.41 -10.56 4.67
CA TRP A 154 4.96 -10.32 4.65
C TRP A 154 4.17 -11.61 4.51
N ILE A 155 4.54 -12.49 3.58
CA ILE A 155 3.92 -13.81 3.42
C ILE A 155 4.01 -14.60 4.73
N GLY A 156 5.20 -14.66 5.34
CA GLY A 156 5.40 -15.38 6.58
C GLY A 156 4.59 -14.88 7.76
N ARG A 157 4.41 -13.56 7.86
CA ARG A 157 3.72 -12.91 9.00
C ARG A 157 2.21 -12.81 8.80
N SER A 158 1.76 -12.60 7.57
CA SER A 158 0.37 -12.22 7.30
C SER A 158 -0.41 -13.31 6.55
N ILE A 159 0.21 -14.00 5.60
CA ILE A 159 -0.49 -14.98 4.75
C ILE A 159 -0.41 -16.40 5.32
N LEU A 160 0.78 -16.86 5.73
CA LEU A 160 0.93 -18.22 6.26
C LEU A 160 0.10 -18.48 7.53
N PRO A 161 -0.06 -17.55 8.47
CA PRO A 161 -0.98 -17.75 9.58
C PRO A 161 -2.43 -17.93 9.15
N LEU A 162 -2.89 -17.22 8.10
CA LEU A 162 -4.24 -17.37 7.55
C LEU A 162 -4.46 -18.74 6.92
N SER A 163 -3.43 -19.32 6.28
CA SER A 163 -3.54 -20.66 5.68
C SER A 163 -3.84 -21.77 6.70
N ARG A 164 -3.60 -21.50 8.00
CA ARG A 164 -3.94 -22.39 9.12
C ARG A 164 -5.35 -22.15 9.66
N ARG A 165 -6.07 -21.23 9.08
CA ARG A 165 -7.43 -20.84 9.45
C ARG A 165 -8.35 -21.03 8.24
N PRO A 166 -8.71 -22.29 7.90
CA PRO A 166 -9.54 -22.58 6.73
C PRO A 166 -10.92 -21.92 6.82
N ASP A 167 -11.39 -21.64 8.02
CA ASP A 167 -12.62 -20.88 8.30
C ASP A 167 -12.60 -19.43 7.75
N LEU A 168 -11.41 -18.87 7.53
CA LEU A 168 -11.25 -17.53 6.96
C LEU A 168 -10.93 -17.54 5.46
N MET A 169 -10.72 -18.72 4.88
CA MET A 169 -10.31 -18.89 3.47
C MET A 169 -11.39 -19.55 2.61
N SER A 170 -12.55 -19.89 3.20
CA SER A 170 -13.69 -20.53 2.53
C SER A 170 -14.68 -19.53 1.94
#